data_df8e3fc7485591cef122b2677ebca229
#
_entry.id   df8e3fc7485591cef122b2677ebca229
#
_cell.length_a   1.000
_cell.length_b   1.000
_cell.length_c   1.000
_cell.angle_alpha   90.00
_cell.angle_beta   90.00
_cell.angle_gamma   90.00
#
_symmetry.space_group_name_H-M   'P 1'
#
loop_
_entity.id
_entity.type
_entity.pdbx_description
1 polymer ?
#
loop_
_entity_poly.entity_id
_entity_poly.type
_entity_poly.pdbx_seq_one_letter_code
_entity_poly.pdbx_strand_id
1 'polypeptide(L)'
;MTTDNLKRYGVFDVGSNSVRALVYENGKTLFKGLITTRLGEGLTASGKLSDEAVKRTLNGIGTLYAEVLKLNPNNVYVFATEAVRSAENGNVFVSAVKDTYG
;
A
#
# COMPACT_ATOMS: atom_id res chain seq x y z
N MET A 1 -5.31 14.47 29.56
CA MET A 1 -4.88 14.38 28.18
C MET A 1 -6.03 14.73 27.25
N THR A 2 -5.74 15.52 26.26
CA THR A 2 -6.73 15.91 25.30
C THR A 2 -6.77 14.95 24.13
N THR A 3 -7.86 14.96 23.37
CA THR A 3 -7.99 14.17 22.15
C THR A 3 -7.00 14.58 21.08
N ASP A 4 -6.40 15.77 21.20
CA ASP A 4 -5.39 16.27 20.25
C ASP A 4 -4.14 15.41 20.18
N ASN A 5 -3.89 14.63 21.24
CA ASN A 5 -2.74 13.74 21.29
C ASN A 5 -3.03 12.38 20.66
N LEU A 6 -4.29 12.11 20.34
CA LEU A 6 -4.67 10.88 19.67
C LEU A 6 -4.51 11.05 18.18
N LYS A 7 -3.63 10.27 17.61
CA LYS A 7 -3.38 10.31 16.18
C LYS A 7 -3.73 8.97 15.55
N ARG A 8 -4.32 9.07 14.39
CA ARG A 8 -4.74 7.91 13.62
C ARG A 8 -3.85 7.81 12.38
N TYR A 9 -3.25 6.66 12.18
CA TYR A 9 -2.33 6.42 11.08
C TYR A 9 -2.87 5.32 10.18
N GLY A 10 -2.83 5.57 8.87
CA GLY A 10 -3.03 4.53 7.88
C GLY A 10 -1.66 4.03 7.43
N VAL A 11 -1.48 2.73 7.35
CA VAL A 11 -0.22 2.12 6.93
C VAL A 11 -0.53 1.09 5.85
N PHE A 12 0.14 1.21 4.72
CA PHE A 12 0.06 0.25 3.63
C PHE A 12 1.41 -0.45 3.50
N ASP A 13 1.36 -1.77 3.44
CA ASP A 13 2.53 -2.59 3.19
C ASP A 13 2.31 -3.28 1.84
N VAL A 14 3.06 -2.84 0.84
CA VAL A 14 2.94 -3.36 -0.53
C VAL A 14 3.98 -4.44 -0.73
N GLY A 15 3.54 -5.69 -0.60
CA GLY A 15 4.40 -6.85 -0.76
C GLY A 15 4.35 -7.40 -2.17
N SER A 16 5.21 -8.38 -2.45
CA SER A 16 5.25 -9.05 -3.75
C SER A 16 4.00 -9.90 -4.00
N ASN A 17 3.35 -10.36 -2.95
CA ASN A 17 2.16 -11.22 -3.06
C ASN A 17 0.86 -10.50 -2.70
N SER A 18 0.89 -9.64 -1.69
CA SER A 18 -0.31 -9.01 -1.15
C SER A 18 -0.05 -7.58 -0.74
N VAL A 19 -1.11 -6.78 -0.74
CA VAL A 19 -1.12 -5.46 -0.12
C VAL A 19 -1.88 -5.57 1.19
N ARG A 20 -1.32 -5.06 2.26
CA ARG A 20 -1.97 -4.97 3.57
C ARG A 20 -2.18 -3.52 3.91
N ALA A 21 -3.30 -3.25 4.56
CA ALA A 21 -3.59 -1.91 5.06
C ALA A 21 -4.05 -2.02 6.51
N LEU A 22 -3.58 -1.09 7.32
CA LEU A 22 -3.94 -1.00 8.73
C LEU A 22 -4.31 0.44 9.04
N VAL A 23 -5.28 0.62 9.92
CA VAL A 23 -5.51 1.92 10.56
C VAL A 23 -5.29 1.72 12.05
N TYR A 24 -4.43 2.55 12.60
CA TYR A 24 -3.92 2.43 13.96
C TYR A 24 -4.21 3.71 14.73
N GLU A 25 -4.66 3.58 15.95
CA GLU A 25 -4.88 4.71 16.84
C GLU A 25 -4.57 4.30 18.27
N ASN A 26 -3.63 5.01 18.89
CA ASN A 26 -3.32 4.84 20.31
C ASN A 26 -3.09 3.37 20.69
N GLY A 27 -2.30 2.66 19.90
CA GLY A 27 -1.98 1.26 20.17
C GLY A 27 -3.05 0.26 19.77
N LYS A 28 -4.15 0.72 19.18
CA LYS A 28 -5.24 -0.16 18.75
C LYS A 28 -5.36 -0.20 17.24
N THR A 29 -5.59 -1.37 16.68
CA THR A 29 -5.88 -1.53 15.27
C THR A 29 -7.38 -1.33 15.05
N LEU A 30 -7.73 -0.28 14.31
CA LEU A 30 -9.11 0.04 13.99
C LEU A 30 -9.60 -0.66 12.72
N PHE A 31 -8.68 -0.94 11.81
CA PHE A 31 -8.99 -1.58 10.54
C PHE A 31 -7.80 -2.41 10.10
N LYS A 32 -8.08 -3.54 9.49
CA LYS A 32 -7.06 -4.43 8.93
C LYS A 32 -7.62 -5.05 7.67
N GLY A 33 -6.92 -4.86 6.56
CA GLY A 33 -7.32 -5.42 5.27
C GLY A 33 -6.15 -6.03 4.55
N LEU A 34 -6.44 -7.00 3.68
CA LEU A 34 -5.44 -7.66 2.85
C LEU A 34 -6.07 -8.01 1.52
N ILE A 35 -5.35 -7.71 0.44
CA ILE A 35 -5.74 -8.08 -0.91
C ILE A 35 -4.54 -8.71 -1.60
N THR A 36 -4.73 -9.90 -2.15
CA THR A 36 -3.69 -10.57 -2.91
C THR A 36 -3.62 -9.95 -4.32
N THR A 37 -2.48 -9.37 -4.65
CA THR A 37 -2.30 -8.63 -5.90
C THR A 37 -1.22 -9.21 -6.79
N ARG A 38 -0.34 -10.05 -6.24
CA ARG A 38 0.74 -10.72 -6.96
C ARG A 38 1.62 -9.76 -7.75
N LEU A 39 2.02 -8.68 -7.12
CA LEU A 39 2.87 -7.68 -7.77
C LEU A 39 4.17 -8.28 -8.31
N GLY A 40 4.72 -9.25 -7.61
CA GLY A 40 5.96 -9.91 -8.01
C GLY A 40 5.82 -10.99 -9.09
N GLU A 41 4.62 -11.21 -9.61
CA GLU A 41 4.39 -12.23 -10.63
C GLU A 41 5.22 -11.94 -11.89
N GLY A 42 6.04 -12.91 -12.29
CA GLY A 42 6.91 -12.78 -13.45
C GLY A 42 8.19 -11.97 -13.21
N LEU A 43 8.37 -11.40 -12.05
CA LEU A 43 9.53 -10.55 -11.74
C LEU A 43 10.84 -11.31 -11.86
N THR A 44 10.90 -12.53 -11.34
CA THR A 44 12.12 -13.35 -11.38
C THR A 44 12.57 -13.63 -12.80
N ALA A 45 11.63 -13.83 -13.71
CA ALA A 45 11.93 -14.15 -15.11
C ALA A 45 12.32 -12.91 -15.91
N SER A 46 11.68 -11.77 -15.67
CA SER A 46 11.86 -10.58 -16.50
C SER A 46 12.68 -9.47 -15.85
N GLY A 47 12.81 -9.47 -14.53
CA GLY A 47 13.43 -8.37 -13.79
C GLY A 47 12.56 -7.14 -13.67
N LYS A 48 11.35 -7.18 -14.18
CA LYS A 48 10.41 -6.05 -14.20
C LYS A 48 9.05 -6.44 -13.65
N LEU A 49 8.37 -5.44 -13.09
CA LEU A 49 6.97 -5.60 -12.70
C LEU A 49 6.13 -5.54 -13.98
N SER A 50 5.24 -6.52 -14.16
CA SER A 50 4.37 -6.52 -15.34
C SER A 50 3.29 -5.44 -15.24
N ASP A 51 2.82 -4.94 -16.38
CA ASP A 51 1.76 -3.93 -16.40
C ASP A 51 0.48 -4.44 -15.74
N GLU A 52 0.17 -5.71 -15.95
CA GLU A 52 -1.02 -6.32 -15.34
C GLU A 52 -0.89 -6.40 -13.83
N ALA A 53 0.28 -6.81 -13.34
CA ALA A 53 0.52 -6.90 -11.90
C ALA A 53 0.48 -5.51 -11.24
N VAL A 54 1.04 -4.50 -11.89
CA VAL A 54 0.98 -3.12 -11.42
C VAL A 54 -0.46 -2.64 -11.35
N LYS A 55 -1.25 -2.90 -12.38
CA LYS A 55 -2.67 -2.54 -12.41
C LYS A 55 -3.46 -3.20 -11.29
N ARG A 56 -3.27 -4.51 -11.12
CA ARG A 56 -3.95 -5.25 -10.03
C ARG A 56 -3.60 -4.64 -8.68
N THR A 57 -2.33 -4.32 -8.49
CA THR A 57 -1.84 -3.80 -7.22
C THR A 57 -2.37 -2.39 -6.97
N LEU A 58 -2.38 -1.52 -7.97
CA LEU A 58 -2.96 -0.19 -7.83
C LEU A 58 -4.45 -0.26 -7.50
N ASN A 59 -5.18 -1.16 -8.14
CA ASN A 59 -6.59 -1.36 -7.85
C ASN A 59 -6.80 -1.87 -6.42
N GLY A 60 -5.96 -2.78 -5.97
CA GLY A 60 -6.02 -3.29 -4.60
C GLY A 60 -5.73 -2.20 -3.58
N ILE A 61 -4.73 -1.37 -3.82
CA ILE A 61 -4.41 -0.22 -2.97
C ILE A 61 -5.63 0.71 -2.92
N GLY A 62 -6.25 0.99 -4.06
CA GLY A 62 -7.41 1.87 -4.13
C GLY A 62 -8.59 1.34 -3.33
N THR A 63 -8.85 0.05 -3.41
CA THR A 63 -9.92 -0.59 -2.64
C THR A 63 -9.69 -0.43 -1.14
N LEU A 64 -8.47 -0.71 -0.68
CA LEU A 64 -8.12 -0.57 0.73
C LEU A 64 -8.07 0.91 1.16
N TYR A 65 -7.61 1.77 0.27
CA TYR A 65 -7.51 3.21 0.56
C TYR A 65 -8.89 3.81 0.82
N ALA A 66 -9.91 3.40 0.07
CA ALA A 66 -11.27 3.86 0.30
C ALA A 66 -11.75 3.49 1.71
N GLU A 67 -11.41 2.29 2.19
CA GLU A 67 -11.76 1.87 3.55
C GLU A 67 -10.97 2.67 4.60
N VAL A 68 -9.68 2.90 4.35
CA VAL A 68 -8.83 3.67 5.25
C VAL A 68 -9.34 5.10 5.39
N LEU A 69 -9.73 5.73 4.28
CA LEU A 69 -10.24 7.11 4.29
C LEU A 69 -11.53 7.28 5.09
N LYS A 70 -12.34 6.24 5.19
CA LYS A 70 -13.58 6.28 5.99
C LYS A 70 -13.29 6.51 7.46
N LEU A 71 -12.09 6.19 7.91
CA LEU A 71 -11.67 6.34 9.30
C LEU A 71 -10.92 7.65 9.56
N ASN A 72 -10.78 8.51 8.57
CA ASN A 72 -10.16 9.83 8.68
C ASN A 72 -8.79 9.81 9.35
N PRO A 73 -7.80 9.09 8.80
CA PRO A 73 -6.47 9.06 9.39
C PRO A 73 -5.79 10.43 9.28
N ASN A 74 -4.96 10.75 10.27
CA ASN A 74 -4.17 11.98 10.24
C ASN A 74 -3.06 11.90 9.20
N ASN A 75 -2.45 10.73 9.06
CA ASN A 75 -1.39 10.48 8.10
C ASN A 75 -1.55 9.08 7.51
N VAL A 76 -1.09 8.92 6.28
CA VAL A 76 -1.06 7.63 5.59
C VAL A 76 0.37 7.38 5.11
N TYR A 77 0.90 6.22 5.44
CA TYR A 77 2.24 5.80 5.04
C TYR A 77 2.15 4.57 4.15
N VAL A 78 2.99 4.55 3.12
CA VAL A 78 3.06 3.41 2.21
C VAL A 78 4.49 2.88 2.19
N PHE A 79 4.64 1.59 2.49
CA PHE A 79 5.93 0.91 2.47
C PHE A 79 5.91 -0.13 1.35
N ALA A 80 6.97 -0.14 0.56
CA ALA A 80 7.14 -1.12 -0.50
C ALA A 80 8.24 -2.09 -0.13
N THR A 81 8.07 -3.35 -0.54
CA THR A 81 9.02 -4.40 -0.24
C THR A 81 10.13 -4.48 -1.28
N GLU A 82 11.00 -5.47 -1.07
CA GLU A 82 12.11 -5.81 -1.95
C GLU A 82 11.69 -5.97 -3.41
N ALA A 83 10.51 -6.54 -3.68
CA ALA A 83 10.04 -6.74 -5.05
C ALA A 83 9.99 -5.43 -5.84
N VAL A 84 9.51 -4.36 -5.20
CA VAL A 84 9.46 -3.05 -5.84
C VAL A 84 10.85 -2.45 -5.96
N ARG A 85 11.65 -2.54 -4.89
CA ARG A 85 12.98 -1.93 -4.87
C ARG A 85 13.94 -2.60 -5.84
N SER A 86 13.84 -3.92 -6.03
CA SER A 86 14.74 -4.67 -6.91
C SER A 86 14.29 -4.74 -8.36
N ALA A 87 13.04 -4.36 -8.66
CA ALA A 87 12.55 -4.36 -10.03
C ALA A 87 13.15 -3.21 -10.83
N GLU A 88 13.47 -3.44 -12.09
CA GLU A 88 14.00 -2.40 -12.98
C GLU A 88 13.07 -1.22 -13.11
N ASN A 89 11.76 -1.47 -13.13
CA ASN A 89 10.73 -0.44 -13.25
C ASN A 89 10.02 -0.12 -11.93
N GLY A 90 10.65 -0.41 -10.80
CA GLY A 90 10.07 -0.13 -9.49
C GLY A 90 9.75 1.36 -9.30
N ASN A 91 10.59 2.25 -9.80
CA ASN A 91 10.37 3.68 -9.71
C ASN A 91 9.10 4.13 -10.43
N VAL A 92 8.76 3.48 -11.53
CA VAL A 92 7.52 3.77 -12.27
C VAL A 92 6.31 3.43 -11.41
N PHE A 93 6.36 2.31 -10.70
CA PHE A 93 5.29 1.91 -9.79
C PHE A 93 5.14 2.91 -8.64
N VAL A 94 6.25 3.29 -8.02
CA VAL A 94 6.24 4.26 -6.90
C VAL A 94 5.64 5.59 -7.36
N SER A 95 6.02 6.06 -8.54
CA SER A 95 5.48 7.29 -9.11
C SER A 95 3.98 7.18 -9.36
N ALA A 96 3.52 6.03 -9.86
CA ALA A 96 2.09 5.81 -10.12
C ALA A 96 1.28 5.85 -8.83
N VAL A 97 1.80 5.27 -7.74
CA VAL A 97 1.14 5.32 -6.43
C VAL A 97 1.06 6.76 -5.93
N LYS A 98 2.14 7.51 -6.04
CA LYS A 98 2.18 8.92 -5.63
C LYS A 98 1.21 9.77 -6.43
N ASP A 99 1.18 9.59 -7.74
CA ASP A 99 0.33 10.38 -8.62
C ASP A 99 -1.15 10.10 -8.39
N THR A 100 -1.48 8.86 -8.01
CA THR A 100 -2.87 8.45 -7.83
C THR A 100 -3.38 8.78 -6.43
N TYR A 101 -2.55 8.59 -5.40
CA TYR A 101 -3.02 8.67 -4.01
C TYR A 101 -2.32 9.72 -3.16
N GLY A 102 -1.27 10.29 -3.67
CA GLY A 102 -0.48 11.27 -2.91
C GLY A 102 0.57 10.55 -2.05
#